data_6e72572d50b18a71c57a6f3d17eea84b
#
_entry.id   6e72572d50b18a71c57a6f3d17eea84b
#
_cell.length_a   1.000
_cell.length_b   1.000
_cell.length_c   1.000
_cell.angle_alpha   90.00
_cell.angle_beta   90.00
_cell.angle_gamma   90.00
#
_symmetry.space_group_name_H-M   'P 1'
#
loop_
_entity.id
_entity.type
_entity.pdbx_description
1 polymer ?
#
loop_
_entity_poly.entity_id
_entity_poly.type
_entity_poly.pdbx_seq_one_letter_code
_entity_poly.pdbx_strand_id
1 'polypeptide(L)'
;MRSESSLGAGLKVIQICHDYEGPFQAICRQYNAAFENAHVTTLYLRGKPDGDVVLRTGGNEVVFLDQGKGALSGIKWTTIFQVYRLFRRSSFDLAIAHRYKSIYLAGLMSYFFHLNLVLAVAHEHKVFKRITRSLFLTFWRKQIVVLGVSASVTQDVESYCPGLKEQGRLYTLNNAIDMNQKARLMSRAEAREQLGLHPNDFLLGTVGRLVVKKNHTLLLNAFAKSEVPDGAKLLLIGSGPEEMSLRKLANKLSIEDQLVFLGHVPEAYRYLPALDVFVFSSGEAEAFGIVLLEAMLAETPLISSNASGPAEVVRDTGWLFDLDSVDDLSKMISKIASMPENDRRARSASALARVETEYSDKRFRRNLWSLKPMMELGQP
;
A
#
# COMPACT_ATOMS: atom_id res chain seq x y z
N MET A 1 -7.76 16.51 -27.23
CA MET A 1 -7.04 15.95 -26.06
C MET A 1 -6.29 17.09 -25.40
N ARG A 2 -6.61 17.44 -24.13
CA ARG A 2 -5.81 18.43 -23.39
C ARG A 2 -4.41 17.84 -23.17
N SER A 3 -3.37 18.66 -23.19
CA SER A 3 -2.04 18.22 -22.79
C SER A 3 -2.07 17.77 -21.33
N GLU A 4 -1.33 16.71 -20.98
CA GLU A 4 -1.21 16.23 -19.59
C GLU A 4 -0.78 17.35 -18.62
N SER A 5 -0.14 18.40 -19.14
CA SER A 5 0.31 19.58 -18.41
C SER A 5 -0.80 20.52 -17.91
N SER A 6 -2.06 20.39 -18.37
CA SER A 6 -3.17 21.25 -17.94
C SER A 6 -4.14 20.57 -16.97
N LEU A 7 -3.93 19.29 -16.66
CA LEU A 7 -4.83 18.54 -15.76
C LEU A 7 -4.77 19.08 -14.33
N GLY A 8 -5.93 19.46 -13.79
CA GLY A 8 -6.07 19.94 -12.41
C GLY A 8 -5.65 21.39 -12.17
N ALA A 9 -5.27 22.14 -13.22
CA ALA A 9 -4.86 23.55 -13.07
C ALA A 9 -5.99 24.38 -12.41
N GLY A 10 -5.64 25.09 -11.34
CA GLY A 10 -6.55 25.95 -10.58
C GLY A 10 -7.42 25.22 -9.56
N LEU A 11 -7.43 23.88 -9.53
CA LEU A 11 -8.17 23.12 -8.52
C LEU A 11 -7.55 23.29 -7.12
N LYS A 12 -8.40 23.36 -6.11
CA LYS A 12 -8.04 23.28 -4.69
C LYS A 12 -8.47 21.92 -4.15
N VAL A 13 -7.49 21.11 -3.81
CA VAL A 13 -7.69 19.73 -3.37
C VAL A 13 -7.35 19.59 -1.90
N ILE A 14 -8.22 18.96 -1.12
CA ILE A 14 -7.89 18.51 0.22
C ILE A 14 -7.75 17.00 0.23
N GLN A 15 -6.62 16.50 0.71
CA GLN A 15 -6.38 15.09 0.97
C GLN A 15 -6.45 14.83 2.49
N ILE A 16 -7.38 13.99 2.93
CA ILE A 16 -7.59 13.68 4.35
C ILE A 16 -7.11 12.25 4.62
N CYS A 17 -6.12 12.13 5.49
CA CYS A 17 -5.55 10.85 5.89
C CYS A 17 -5.62 10.66 7.41
N HIS A 18 -5.80 9.41 7.86
CA HIS A 18 -5.90 9.11 9.28
C HIS A 18 -4.59 9.41 10.02
N ASP A 19 -3.45 8.97 9.47
CA ASP A 19 -2.10 9.18 9.97
C ASP A 19 -1.10 9.02 8.81
N TYR A 20 0.18 9.21 9.08
CA TYR A 20 1.29 9.03 8.14
C TYR A 20 2.09 7.75 8.41
N GLU A 21 1.56 6.84 9.26
CA GLU A 21 2.23 5.58 9.60
C GLU A 21 2.14 4.56 8.45
N GLY A 22 3.16 3.71 8.34
CA GLY A 22 3.22 2.66 7.32
C GLY A 22 3.20 3.23 5.89
N PRO A 23 2.39 2.70 4.97
CA PRO A 23 2.40 3.10 3.56
C PRO A 23 1.67 4.43 3.30
N PHE A 24 0.98 5.01 4.31
CA PHE A 24 0.07 6.14 4.05
C PHE A 24 0.77 7.41 3.62
N GLN A 25 2.00 7.66 4.10
CA GLN A 25 2.79 8.78 3.62
C GLN A 25 3.10 8.67 2.13
N ALA A 26 3.54 7.49 1.67
CA ALA A 26 3.82 7.23 0.25
C ALA A 26 2.54 7.32 -0.61
N ILE A 27 1.42 6.82 -0.09
CA ILE A 27 0.10 6.94 -0.75
C ILE A 27 -0.30 8.42 -0.88
N CYS A 28 -0.16 9.22 0.18
CA CYS A 28 -0.47 10.64 0.12
C CYS A 28 0.41 11.34 -0.93
N ARG A 29 1.71 11.05 -0.96
CA ARG A 29 2.62 11.58 -1.96
C ARG A 29 2.22 11.20 -3.38
N GLN A 30 1.78 9.95 -3.59
CA GLN A 30 1.31 9.46 -4.90
C GLN A 30 0.12 10.28 -5.41
N TYR A 31 -0.87 10.54 -4.56
CA TYR A 31 -2.01 11.37 -4.92
C TYR A 31 -1.59 12.83 -5.14
N ASN A 32 -0.73 13.39 -4.28
CA ASN A 32 -0.22 14.76 -4.47
C ASN A 32 0.48 14.92 -5.82
N ALA A 33 1.31 13.95 -6.22
CA ALA A 33 1.96 13.95 -7.52
C ALA A 33 0.98 13.85 -8.70
N ALA A 34 -0.17 13.19 -8.50
CA ALA A 34 -1.21 13.14 -9.54
C ALA A 34 -1.92 14.49 -9.76
N PHE A 35 -1.83 15.41 -8.79
CA PHE A 35 -2.41 16.76 -8.81
C PHE A 35 -1.34 17.86 -8.82
N GLU A 36 -0.22 17.66 -9.49
CA GLU A 36 0.93 18.60 -9.51
C GLU A 36 0.57 20.03 -9.94
N ASN A 37 -0.50 20.22 -10.73
CA ASN A 37 -0.96 21.53 -11.20
C ASN A 37 -2.11 22.11 -10.35
N ALA A 38 -2.48 21.44 -9.26
CA ALA A 38 -3.51 21.87 -8.31
C ALA A 38 -2.87 22.39 -7.03
N HIS A 39 -3.61 23.15 -6.25
CA HIS A 39 -3.21 23.47 -4.88
C HIS A 39 -3.69 22.35 -3.93
N VAL A 40 -2.77 21.54 -3.42
CA VAL A 40 -3.08 20.38 -2.58
C VAL A 40 -2.72 20.64 -1.12
N THR A 41 -3.72 20.55 -0.24
CA THR A 41 -3.56 20.54 1.22
C THR A 41 -3.72 19.10 1.72
N THR A 42 -2.70 18.53 2.35
CA THR A 42 -2.78 17.21 3.01
C THR A 42 -3.04 17.37 4.49
N LEU A 43 -4.13 16.77 4.98
CA LEU A 43 -4.55 16.80 6.38
C LEU A 43 -4.35 15.43 7.03
N TYR A 44 -3.44 15.36 8.02
CA TYR A 44 -3.30 14.21 8.90
C TYR A 44 -4.12 14.40 10.17
N LEU A 45 -5.06 13.49 10.43
CA LEU A 45 -5.91 13.55 11.63
C LEU A 45 -5.12 13.20 12.90
N ARG A 46 -4.10 12.34 12.77
CA ARG A 46 -3.21 11.90 13.86
C ARG A 46 -1.76 12.09 13.48
N GLY A 47 -0.94 12.22 14.50
CA GLY A 47 0.51 12.41 14.36
C GLY A 47 0.91 13.86 14.60
N LYS A 48 2.05 14.02 15.24
CA LYS A 48 2.61 15.34 15.55
C LYS A 48 3.18 16.00 14.29
N PRO A 49 3.22 17.32 14.23
CA PRO A 49 3.95 18.03 13.19
C PRO A 49 5.40 17.54 13.12
N ASP A 50 5.84 17.19 11.90
CA ASP A 50 7.15 16.65 11.61
C ASP A 50 7.62 17.16 10.24
N GLY A 51 8.79 17.82 10.20
CA GLY A 51 9.35 18.41 8.99
C GLY A 51 9.69 17.37 7.91
N ASP A 52 10.20 16.21 8.30
CA ASP A 52 10.50 15.13 7.36
C ASP A 52 9.21 14.55 6.75
N VAL A 53 8.16 14.45 7.55
CA VAL A 53 6.84 14.02 7.05
C VAL A 53 6.30 15.03 6.04
N VAL A 54 6.44 16.34 6.30
CA VAL A 54 6.03 17.39 5.34
C VAL A 54 6.76 17.23 4.01
N LEU A 55 8.09 17.13 4.05
CA LEU A 55 8.93 16.99 2.85
C LEU A 55 8.57 15.72 2.04
N ARG A 56 8.39 14.60 2.74
CA ARG A 56 8.11 13.30 2.10
C ARG A 56 6.67 13.20 1.58
N THR A 57 5.72 13.89 2.19
CA THR A 57 4.31 13.92 1.74
C THR A 57 4.16 14.71 0.45
N GLY A 58 4.89 15.79 0.29
CA GLY A 58 4.76 16.71 -0.84
C GLY A 58 3.43 17.49 -0.78
N GLY A 59 3.04 18.09 -1.90
CA GLY A 59 1.90 19.00 -1.98
C GLY A 59 2.28 20.44 -1.57
N ASN A 60 1.28 21.32 -1.45
CA ASN A 60 1.50 22.74 -1.16
C ASN A 60 1.44 23.03 0.35
N GLU A 61 0.62 22.27 1.06
CA GLU A 61 0.42 22.47 2.50
C GLU A 61 0.19 21.11 3.18
N VAL A 62 0.78 20.91 4.38
CA VAL A 62 0.52 19.76 5.23
C VAL A 62 0.06 20.22 6.60
N VAL A 63 -1.12 19.79 7.02
CA VAL A 63 -1.77 20.15 8.28
C VAL A 63 -1.86 18.93 9.18
N PHE A 64 -1.54 19.11 10.46
CA PHE A 64 -1.64 18.06 11.48
C PHE A 64 -2.67 18.48 12.53
N LEU A 65 -3.66 17.60 12.81
CA LEU A 65 -4.61 17.85 13.91
C LEU A 65 -4.15 17.24 15.24
N ASP A 66 -3.12 16.40 15.21
CA ASP A 66 -2.52 15.71 16.37
C ASP A 66 -3.56 15.09 17.34
N GLN A 67 -4.57 14.42 16.76
CA GLN A 67 -5.62 13.79 17.57
C GLN A 67 -5.09 12.53 18.27
N GLY A 68 -5.28 12.44 19.59
CA GLY A 68 -4.91 11.25 20.37
C GLY A 68 -5.63 9.97 19.93
N LYS A 69 -5.08 8.79 20.32
CA LYS A 69 -5.64 7.46 19.92
C LYS A 69 -7.14 7.32 20.23
N GLY A 70 -7.63 7.85 21.35
CA GLY A 70 -9.04 7.84 21.76
C GLY A 70 -9.90 8.87 21.03
N ALA A 71 -9.32 9.92 20.46
CA ALA A 71 -10.05 11.04 19.87
C ALA A 71 -10.77 10.70 18.55
N LEU A 72 -10.48 9.58 17.91
CA LEU A 72 -11.08 9.15 16.65
C LEU A 72 -12.05 7.96 16.80
N SER A 73 -12.45 7.57 18.01
CA SER A 73 -13.50 6.57 18.24
C SER A 73 -14.84 7.25 18.57
N GLY A 74 -15.92 6.88 17.89
CA GLY A 74 -17.24 7.53 17.99
C GLY A 74 -17.34 8.86 17.24
N ILE A 75 -18.40 9.64 17.53
CA ILE A 75 -18.61 10.99 16.97
C ILE A 75 -17.75 11.97 17.76
N LYS A 76 -16.76 12.56 17.14
CA LYS A 76 -15.81 13.48 17.80
C LYS A 76 -16.05 14.91 17.36
N TRP A 77 -16.86 15.62 18.11
CA TRP A 77 -17.21 17.01 17.83
C TRP A 77 -15.98 17.92 17.67
N THR A 78 -14.93 17.69 18.48
CA THR A 78 -13.67 18.46 18.39
C THR A 78 -12.98 18.28 17.04
N THR A 79 -12.83 17.06 16.56
CA THR A 79 -12.22 16.77 15.25
C THR A 79 -13.09 17.34 14.12
N ILE A 80 -14.42 17.15 14.20
CA ILE A 80 -15.36 17.69 13.21
C ILE A 80 -15.23 19.22 13.17
N PHE A 81 -15.20 19.88 14.33
CA PHE A 81 -15.09 21.33 14.41
C PHE A 81 -13.76 21.86 13.86
N GLN A 82 -12.63 21.17 14.13
CA GLN A 82 -11.34 21.55 13.58
C GLN A 82 -11.29 21.42 12.06
N VAL A 83 -11.83 20.30 11.51
CA VAL A 83 -11.94 20.11 10.06
C VAL A 83 -12.88 21.15 9.45
N TYR A 84 -14.03 21.43 10.10
CA TYR A 84 -14.95 22.49 9.68
C TYR A 84 -14.26 23.86 9.63
N ARG A 85 -13.45 24.22 10.63
CA ARG A 85 -12.67 25.48 10.63
C ARG A 85 -11.68 25.55 9.47
N LEU A 86 -11.04 24.43 9.11
CA LEU A 86 -10.14 24.37 7.96
C LEU A 86 -10.91 24.65 6.66
N PHE A 87 -12.04 24.00 6.47
CA PHE A 87 -12.91 24.20 5.30
C PHE A 87 -13.50 25.62 5.23
N ARG A 88 -13.72 26.27 6.36
CA ARG A 88 -14.14 27.70 6.40
C ARG A 88 -13.06 28.68 5.98
N ARG A 89 -11.79 28.31 6.19
CA ARG A 89 -10.63 29.17 5.85
C ARG A 89 -10.20 29.02 4.42
N SER A 90 -10.44 27.84 3.85
CA SER A 90 -10.03 27.49 2.49
C SER A 90 -11.16 26.79 1.77
N SER A 91 -11.52 27.27 0.57
CA SER A 91 -12.43 26.56 -0.30
C SER A 91 -11.72 25.38 -0.96
N PHE A 92 -12.39 24.25 -1.08
CA PHE A 92 -11.87 23.08 -1.77
C PHE A 92 -12.88 22.61 -2.84
N ASP A 93 -12.38 22.22 -4.01
CA ASP A 93 -13.19 21.70 -5.11
C ASP A 93 -13.32 20.17 -5.00
N LEU A 94 -12.25 19.52 -4.54
CA LEU A 94 -12.13 18.07 -4.45
C LEU A 94 -11.61 17.68 -3.06
N ALA A 95 -12.25 16.65 -2.46
CA ALA A 95 -11.72 15.97 -1.28
C ALA A 95 -11.32 14.53 -1.63
N ILE A 96 -10.10 14.13 -1.25
CA ILE A 96 -9.61 12.75 -1.31
C ILE A 96 -9.52 12.23 0.11
N ALA A 97 -10.23 11.16 0.43
CA ALA A 97 -10.34 10.67 1.78
C ALA A 97 -9.88 9.21 1.90
N HIS A 98 -8.82 9.00 2.68
CA HIS A 98 -8.22 7.70 2.89
C HIS A 98 -8.74 7.05 4.17
N ARG A 99 -9.28 5.84 4.07
CA ARG A 99 -9.93 5.09 5.17
C ARG A 99 -11.27 5.69 5.61
N TYR A 100 -12.09 4.86 6.24
CA TYR A 100 -13.48 5.21 6.58
C TYR A 100 -13.65 6.49 7.39
N LYS A 101 -12.79 6.78 8.36
CA LYS A 101 -12.96 7.98 9.19
C LYS A 101 -12.79 9.27 8.40
N SER A 102 -11.80 9.30 7.51
CA SER A 102 -11.58 10.42 6.59
C SER A 102 -12.73 10.54 5.59
N ILE A 103 -13.22 9.39 5.08
CA ILE A 103 -14.40 9.34 4.18
C ILE A 103 -15.64 9.95 4.87
N TYR A 104 -15.88 9.57 6.11
CA TYR A 104 -16.97 10.13 6.90
C TYR A 104 -16.83 11.64 7.09
N LEU A 105 -15.64 12.14 7.44
CA LEU A 105 -15.40 13.58 7.61
C LEU A 105 -15.56 14.35 6.30
N ALA A 106 -15.01 13.87 5.20
CA ALA A 106 -15.16 14.51 3.88
C ALA A 106 -16.62 14.54 3.44
N GLY A 107 -17.35 13.43 3.63
CA GLY A 107 -18.77 13.36 3.36
C GLY A 107 -19.58 14.34 4.21
N LEU A 108 -19.25 14.46 5.51
CA LEU A 108 -19.92 15.43 6.38
C LEU A 108 -19.62 16.88 5.95
N MET A 109 -18.37 17.17 5.59
CA MET A 109 -17.99 18.52 5.11
C MET A 109 -18.70 18.87 3.80
N SER A 110 -18.94 17.91 2.92
CA SER A 110 -19.69 18.15 1.69
C SER A 110 -21.15 18.58 1.90
N TYR A 111 -21.64 18.51 3.12
CA TYR A 111 -22.96 19.02 3.52
C TYR A 111 -22.94 20.52 3.78
N PHE A 112 -21.86 21.01 4.36
CA PHE A 112 -21.73 22.40 4.77
C PHE A 112 -21.00 23.26 3.74
N PHE A 113 -20.18 22.63 2.90
CA PHE A 113 -19.33 23.29 1.92
C PHE A 113 -19.55 22.73 0.53
N HIS A 114 -19.41 23.58 -0.47
CA HIS A 114 -19.50 23.16 -1.86
C HIS A 114 -18.24 22.36 -2.24
N LEU A 115 -18.39 21.03 -2.33
CA LEU A 115 -17.40 20.12 -2.89
C LEU A 115 -17.97 19.55 -4.18
N ASN A 116 -17.24 19.69 -5.28
CA ASN A 116 -17.68 19.13 -6.56
C ASN A 116 -17.60 17.60 -6.55
N LEU A 117 -16.56 17.04 -5.88
CA LEU A 117 -16.29 15.61 -5.84
C LEU A 117 -15.62 15.21 -4.52
N VAL A 118 -15.98 14.02 -4.02
CA VAL A 118 -15.29 13.34 -2.92
C VAL A 118 -14.83 11.97 -3.41
N LEU A 119 -13.52 11.75 -3.45
CA LEU A 119 -12.91 10.45 -3.71
C LEU A 119 -12.70 9.69 -2.40
N ALA A 120 -13.51 8.67 -2.18
CA ALA A 120 -13.45 7.82 -0.99
C ALA A 120 -12.56 6.59 -1.28
N VAL A 121 -11.31 6.59 -0.80
CA VAL A 121 -10.35 5.53 -1.10
C VAL A 121 -10.43 4.39 -0.10
N ALA A 122 -10.83 3.21 -0.56
CA ALA A 122 -10.93 1.98 0.20
C ALA A 122 -9.61 1.19 0.09
N HIS A 123 -8.82 1.19 1.18
CA HIS A 123 -7.52 0.55 1.28
C HIS A 123 -7.52 -0.87 1.86
N GLU A 124 -8.67 -1.36 2.26
CA GLU A 124 -8.81 -2.65 2.93
C GLU A 124 -10.19 -3.25 2.67
N HIS A 125 -10.30 -4.57 2.75
CA HIS A 125 -11.59 -5.26 2.69
C HIS A 125 -12.47 -4.93 3.90
N LYS A 126 -13.77 -5.11 3.75
CA LYS A 126 -14.77 -4.94 4.82
C LYS A 126 -14.88 -3.51 5.40
N VAL A 127 -14.37 -2.50 4.67
CA VAL A 127 -14.47 -1.08 5.08
C VAL A 127 -15.94 -0.70 5.31
N PHE A 128 -16.85 -1.18 4.46
CA PHE A 128 -18.28 -0.88 4.50
C PHE A 128 -19.15 -2.02 5.05
N LYS A 129 -18.56 -3.04 5.68
CA LYS A 129 -19.30 -4.17 6.28
C LYS A 129 -20.37 -3.75 7.30
N ARG A 130 -20.15 -2.67 8.06
CA ARG A 130 -21.15 -2.18 9.00
C ARG A 130 -22.28 -1.48 8.25
N ILE A 131 -23.53 -1.86 8.49
CA ILE A 131 -24.70 -1.31 7.81
C ILE A 131 -24.76 0.22 7.85
N THR A 132 -24.36 0.84 8.97
CA THR A 132 -24.31 2.31 9.08
C THR A 132 -23.33 2.93 8.09
N ARG A 133 -22.27 2.22 7.72
CA ARG A 133 -21.27 2.70 6.76
C ARG A 133 -21.74 2.51 5.32
N SER A 134 -22.41 1.40 5.01
CA SER A 134 -22.98 1.16 3.69
C SER A 134 -24.13 2.13 3.43
N LEU A 135 -25.04 2.33 4.39
CA LEU A 135 -26.13 3.31 4.29
C LEU A 135 -25.61 4.73 4.10
N PHE A 136 -24.51 5.09 4.79
CA PHE A 136 -23.86 6.39 4.58
C PHE A 136 -23.45 6.59 3.12
N LEU A 137 -22.87 5.59 2.44
CA LEU A 137 -22.50 5.69 1.04
C LEU A 137 -23.71 5.63 0.09
N THR A 138 -24.67 4.77 0.36
CA THR A 138 -25.80 4.52 -0.51
C THR A 138 -26.74 5.74 -0.57
N PHE A 139 -27.01 6.34 0.60
CA PHE A 139 -27.96 7.47 0.71
C PHE A 139 -27.28 8.84 0.75
N TRP A 140 -25.98 8.88 0.97
CA TRP A 140 -25.22 10.12 0.94
C TRP A 140 -24.95 10.55 -0.50
N ARG A 141 -24.89 11.81 -0.74
CA ARG A 141 -24.85 12.52 -2.01
C ARG A 141 -24.12 11.83 -3.18
N LYS A 142 -24.63 12.04 -4.40
CA LYS A 142 -24.09 11.53 -5.68
C LYS A 142 -22.62 11.88 -5.95
N GLN A 143 -22.08 12.93 -5.31
CA GLN A 143 -20.69 13.36 -5.46
C GLN A 143 -19.64 12.51 -4.74
N ILE A 144 -20.03 11.50 -3.93
CA ILE A 144 -19.06 10.57 -3.33
C ILE A 144 -18.84 9.40 -4.28
N VAL A 145 -17.60 9.30 -4.76
CA VAL A 145 -17.14 8.22 -5.62
C VAL A 145 -16.14 7.37 -4.84
N VAL A 146 -16.32 6.05 -4.86
CA VAL A 146 -15.45 5.11 -4.14
C VAL A 146 -14.40 4.54 -5.08
N LEU A 147 -13.16 4.53 -4.62
CA LEU A 147 -12.02 3.94 -5.31
C LEU A 147 -11.51 2.74 -4.50
N GLY A 148 -11.67 1.52 -5.01
CA GLY A 148 -11.02 0.34 -4.46
C GLY A 148 -9.57 0.25 -4.95
N VAL A 149 -8.63 0.00 -4.04
CA VAL A 149 -7.19 -0.08 -4.41
C VAL A 149 -6.82 -1.36 -5.18
N SER A 150 -7.75 -2.30 -5.30
CA SER A 150 -7.65 -3.52 -6.11
C SER A 150 -9.03 -3.94 -6.60
N ALA A 151 -9.09 -4.83 -7.58
CA ALA A 151 -10.36 -5.38 -8.05
C ALA A 151 -11.08 -6.13 -6.92
N SER A 152 -10.35 -6.85 -6.06
CA SER A 152 -10.92 -7.56 -4.91
C SER A 152 -11.56 -6.61 -3.89
N VAL A 153 -10.93 -5.47 -3.58
CA VAL A 153 -11.53 -4.44 -2.71
C VAL A 153 -12.74 -3.80 -3.37
N THR A 154 -12.69 -3.54 -4.67
CA THR A 154 -13.84 -3.00 -5.41
C THR A 154 -15.04 -3.95 -5.36
N GLN A 155 -14.80 -5.24 -5.55
CA GLN A 155 -15.85 -6.27 -5.44
C GLN A 155 -16.40 -6.38 -4.01
N ASP A 156 -15.53 -6.30 -3.00
CA ASP A 156 -15.94 -6.26 -1.59
C ASP A 156 -16.84 -5.05 -1.29
N VAL A 157 -16.49 -3.86 -1.80
CA VAL A 157 -17.33 -2.67 -1.65
C VAL A 157 -18.69 -2.87 -2.33
N GLU A 158 -18.72 -3.40 -3.55
CA GLU A 158 -19.99 -3.64 -4.27
C GLU A 158 -20.90 -4.64 -3.53
N SER A 159 -20.30 -5.64 -2.85
CA SER A 159 -21.07 -6.61 -2.06
C SER A 159 -21.78 -5.98 -0.85
N TYR A 160 -21.21 -4.93 -0.24
CA TYR A 160 -21.81 -4.21 0.88
C TYR A 160 -22.65 -2.99 0.47
N CYS A 161 -22.40 -2.45 -0.71
CA CYS A 161 -23.03 -1.25 -1.24
C CYS A 161 -23.44 -1.48 -2.70
N PRO A 162 -24.43 -2.38 -2.95
CA PRO A 162 -24.80 -2.78 -4.30
C PRO A 162 -25.33 -1.58 -5.11
N GLY A 163 -25.04 -1.61 -6.41
CA GLY A 163 -25.49 -0.58 -7.37
C GLY A 163 -24.61 0.66 -7.45
N LEU A 164 -23.54 0.79 -6.64
CA LEU A 164 -22.60 1.91 -6.76
C LEU A 164 -21.88 1.91 -8.11
N LYS A 165 -21.53 0.72 -8.62
CA LYS A 165 -20.86 0.56 -9.91
C LYS A 165 -21.76 0.98 -11.06
N GLU A 166 -23.03 0.57 -11.06
CA GLU A 166 -24.03 0.95 -12.06
C GLU A 166 -24.33 2.46 -12.05
N GLN A 167 -24.26 3.08 -10.88
CA GLN A 167 -24.38 4.53 -10.71
C GLN A 167 -23.14 5.31 -11.17
N GLY A 168 -22.06 4.65 -11.60
CA GLY A 168 -20.81 5.30 -11.93
C GLY A 168 -20.08 5.90 -10.72
N ARG A 169 -20.26 5.29 -9.53
CA ARG A 169 -19.73 5.76 -8.25
C ARG A 169 -18.73 4.81 -7.61
N LEU A 170 -18.37 3.73 -8.29
CA LEU A 170 -17.38 2.74 -7.81
C LEU A 170 -16.42 2.39 -8.95
N TYR A 171 -15.13 2.57 -8.69
CA TYR A 171 -14.05 2.28 -9.63
C TYR A 171 -12.90 1.55 -8.93
N THR A 172 -12.11 0.81 -9.71
CA THR A 172 -10.81 0.30 -9.26
C THR A 172 -9.73 1.29 -9.67
N LEU A 173 -8.92 1.71 -8.70
CA LEU A 173 -7.70 2.50 -8.93
C LEU A 173 -6.58 1.89 -8.11
N ASN A 174 -5.75 1.08 -8.75
CA ASN A 174 -4.63 0.40 -8.09
C ASN A 174 -3.63 1.41 -7.51
N ASN A 175 -3.03 1.08 -6.36
CA ASN A 175 -1.87 1.82 -5.88
C ASN A 175 -0.73 1.70 -6.90
N ALA A 176 0.18 2.64 -6.87
CA ALA A 176 1.36 2.66 -7.73
C ALA A 176 2.63 2.86 -6.91
N ILE A 177 3.75 2.83 -7.59
CA ILE A 177 5.07 3.07 -7.02
C ILE A 177 5.73 4.26 -7.74
N ASP A 178 6.48 5.06 -6.98
CA ASP A 178 7.34 6.09 -7.52
C ASP A 178 8.52 5.44 -8.25
N MET A 179 8.53 5.53 -9.57
CA MET A 179 9.58 4.92 -10.41
C MET A 179 10.98 5.48 -10.12
N ASN A 180 11.10 6.67 -9.53
CA ASN A 180 12.38 7.23 -9.12
C ASN A 180 13.04 6.43 -7.97
N GLN A 181 12.29 5.58 -7.27
CA GLN A 181 12.85 4.68 -6.26
C GLN A 181 13.87 3.71 -6.88
N LYS A 182 13.76 3.37 -8.17
CA LYS A 182 14.72 2.49 -8.86
C LYS A 182 16.16 3.06 -8.79
N ALA A 183 16.31 4.35 -8.96
CA ALA A 183 17.63 5.01 -8.88
C ALA A 183 18.22 5.05 -7.46
N ARG A 184 17.42 4.74 -6.45
CA ARG A 184 17.86 4.70 -5.04
C ARG A 184 18.15 3.28 -4.53
N LEU A 185 17.90 2.26 -5.34
CA LEU A 185 18.22 0.89 -4.98
C LEU A 185 19.73 0.75 -4.82
N MET A 186 20.14 0.00 -3.83
CA MET A 186 21.53 -0.39 -3.68
C MET A 186 21.88 -1.52 -4.65
N SER A 187 23.13 -1.64 -5.02
CA SER A 187 23.59 -2.86 -5.64
C SER A 187 23.47 -4.04 -4.66
N ARG A 188 23.40 -5.26 -5.17
CA ARG A 188 23.34 -6.47 -4.34
C ARG A 188 24.50 -6.55 -3.33
N ALA A 189 25.72 -6.20 -3.77
CA ALA A 189 26.91 -6.24 -2.93
C ALA A 189 26.85 -5.21 -1.80
N GLU A 190 26.54 -3.94 -2.12
CA GLU A 190 26.39 -2.87 -1.12
C GLU A 190 25.28 -3.17 -0.10
N ALA A 191 24.13 -3.66 -0.56
CA ALA A 191 23.02 -3.99 0.32
C ALA A 191 23.40 -5.12 1.30
N ARG A 192 24.10 -6.16 0.84
CA ARG A 192 24.56 -7.27 1.68
C ARG A 192 25.63 -6.81 2.69
N GLU A 193 26.59 -6.01 2.26
CA GLU A 193 27.62 -5.45 3.12
C GLU A 193 27.01 -4.60 4.25
N GLN A 194 26.09 -3.68 3.90
CA GLN A 194 25.45 -2.82 4.90
C GLN A 194 24.57 -3.59 5.90
N LEU A 195 24.02 -4.72 5.48
CA LEU A 195 23.22 -5.60 6.36
C LEU A 195 24.10 -6.61 7.13
N GLY A 196 25.43 -6.61 6.92
CA GLY A 196 26.35 -7.54 7.56
C GLY A 196 26.17 -9.00 7.12
N LEU A 197 25.75 -9.21 5.85
CA LEU A 197 25.44 -10.52 5.28
C LEU A 197 26.57 -11.00 4.39
N HIS A 198 26.78 -12.31 4.37
CA HIS A 198 27.82 -12.90 3.52
C HIS A 198 27.44 -12.81 2.03
N PRO A 199 28.38 -12.46 1.12
CA PRO A 199 28.09 -12.28 -0.30
C PRO A 199 27.48 -13.51 -0.99
N ASN A 200 27.82 -14.71 -0.56
CA ASN A 200 27.43 -15.97 -1.19
C ASN A 200 26.27 -16.68 -0.50
N ASP A 201 25.75 -16.16 0.62
CA ASP A 201 24.60 -16.76 1.28
C ASP A 201 23.38 -16.72 0.37
N PHE A 202 22.56 -17.77 0.41
CA PHE A 202 21.24 -17.74 -0.23
C PHE A 202 20.25 -17.05 0.71
N LEU A 203 19.75 -15.89 0.29
CA LEU A 203 18.96 -15.01 1.14
C LEU A 203 17.49 -14.99 0.72
N LEU A 204 16.63 -15.55 1.56
CA LEU A 204 15.20 -15.27 1.51
C LEU A 204 14.90 -14.07 2.40
N GLY A 205 13.88 -13.28 2.05
CA GLY A 205 13.51 -12.18 2.93
C GLY A 205 12.06 -11.73 2.76
N THR A 206 11.55 -11.09 3.79
CA THR A 206 10.25 -10.42 3.77
C THR A 206 10.36 -9.05 4.41
N VAL A 207 9.56 -8.11 3.93
CA VAL A 207 9.50 -6.73 4.45
C VAL A 207 8.09 -6.43 4.92
N GLY A 208 7.97 -6.01 6.17
CA GLY A 208 6.68 -5.61 6.72
C GLY A 208 6.61 -5.64 8.24
N ARG A 209 5.51 -5.14 8.78
CA ARG A 209 5.25 -5.18 10.22
C ARG A 209 5.10 -6.63 10.69
N LEU A 210 5.70 -6.97 11.83
CA LEU A 210 5.55 -8.29 12.43
C LEU A 210 4.22 -8.37 13.18
N VAL A 211 3.14 -8.61 12.43
CA VAL A 211 1.75 -8.72 12.92
C VAL A 211 1.07 -9.94 12.31
N VAL A 212 0.08 -10.48 13.00
CA VAL A 212 -0.64 -11.72 12.64
C VAL A 212 -1.07 -11.75 11.16
N LYS A 213 -1.62 -10.67 10.63
CA LYS A 213 -2.09 -10.63 9.23
C LYS A 213 -1.00 -10.84 8.18
N LYS A 214 0.28 -10.64 8.52
CA LYS A 214 1.42 -10.87 7.63
C LYS A 214 1.86 -12.33 7.58
N ASN A 215 1.33 -13.15 8.47
CA ASN A 215 1.47 -14.61 8.50
C ASN A 215 2.91 -15.12 8.45
N HIS A 216 3.82 -14.44 9.17
CA HIS A 216 5.23 -14.86 9.24
C HIS A 216 5.39 -16.24 9.89
N THR A 217 4.43 -16.66 10.72
CA THR A 217 4.38 -18.03 11.29
C THR A 217 4.35 -19.10 10.18
N LEU A 218 3.53 -18.89 9.15
CA LEU A 218 3.48 -19.78 7.98
C LEU A 218 4.82 -19.80 7.26
N LEU A 219 5.44 -18.62 7.07
CA LEU A 219 6.74 -18.50 6.40
C LEU A 219 7.85 -19.24 7.15
N LEU A 220 7.93 -19.11 8.48
CA LEU A 220 8.94 -19.83 9.27
C LEU A 220 8.76 -21.35 9.18
N ASN A 221 7.53 -21.83 9.29
CA ASN A 221 7.23 -23.27 9.16
C ASN A 221 7.57 -23.80 7.76
N ALA A 222 7.31 -23.03 6.72
CA ALA A 222 7.63 -23.41 5.35
C ALA A 222 9.15 -23.42 5.12
N PHE A 223 9.85 -22.39 5.60
CA PHE A 223 11.30 -22.31 5.49
C PHE A 223 12.01 -23.48 6.18
N ALA A 224 11.57 -23.84 7.40
CA ALA A 224 12.11 -24.98 8.15
C ALA A 224 11.93 -26.34 7.44
N LYS A 225 10.95 -26.45 6.54
CA LYS A 225 10.68 -27.67 5.75
C LYS A 225 11.31 -27.63 4.36
N SER A 226 11.85 -26.48 3.95
CA SER A 226 12.34 -26.28 2.60
C SER A 226 13.75 -26.86 2.41
N GLU A 227 13.99 -27.42 1.23
CA GLU A 227 15.34 -27.76 0.79
C GLU A 227 16.00 -26.50 0.22
N VAL A 228 16.92 -25.92 0.99
CA VAL A 228 17.66 -24.71 0.64
C VAL A 228 19.17 -24.97 0.73
N PRO A 229 20.02 -24.20 0.02
CA PRO A 229 21.45 -24.35 0.11
C PRO A 229 21.98 -24.20 1.55
N ASP A 230 23.09 -24.86 1.85
CA ASP A 230 23.78 -24.68 3.12
C ASP A 230 24.13 -23.20 3.35
N GLY A 231 23.94 -22.71 4.55
CA GLY A 231 24.13 -21.30 4.89
C GLY A 231 22.99 -20.37 4.46
N ALA A 232 21.88 -20.91 3.91
CA ALA A 232 20.71 -20.08 3.58
C ALA A 232 20.16 -19.37 4.82
N LYS A 233 19.73 -18.10 4.65
CA LYS A 233 19.15 -17.30 5.72
C LYS A 233 17.80 -16.74 5.32
N LEU A 234 16.93 -16.60 6.33
CA LEU A 234 15.65 -15.92 6.22
C LEU A 234 15.70 -14.58 6.97
N LEU A 235 15.53 -13.49 6.23
CA LEU A 235 15.56 -12.13 6.76
C LEU A 235 14.13 -11.63 7.01
N LEU A 236 13.87 -11.18 8.24
CA LEU A 236 12.65 -10.47 8.62
C LEU A 236 12.97 -8.98 8.78
N ILE A 237 12.58 -8.17 7.78
CA ILE A 237 12.83 -6.73 7.77
C ILE A 237 11.56 -6.02 8.24
N GLY A 238 11.57 -5.56 9.48
CA GLY A 238 10.44 -4.90 10.12
C GLY A 238 10.36 -5.22 11.60
N SER A 239 9.44 -4.56 12.30
CA SER A 239 9.21 -4.76 13.73
C SER A 239 7.72 -4.93 14.01
N GLY A 240 7.39 -5.50 15.18
CA GLY A 240 6.01 -5.66 15.57
C GLY A 240 5.81 -6.58 16.77
N PRO A 241 4.57 -6.69 17.28
CA PRO A 241 4.28 -7.46 18.49
C PRO A 241 4.53 -8.97 18.37
N GLU A 242 4.57 -9.50 17.13
CA GLU A 242 4.80 -10.93 16.89
C GLU A 242 6.28 -11.35 16.99
N GLU A 243 7.23 -10.42 17.14
CA GLU A 243 8.65 -10.75 17.11
C GLU A 243 9.06 -11.81 18.14
N MET A 244 8.60 -11.66 19.40
CA MET A 244 8.91 -12.63 20.45
C MET A 244 8.32 -14.02 20.17
N SER A 245 7.13 -14.10 19.62
CA SER A 245 6.49 -15.37 19.26
C SER A 245 7.19 -16.03 18.08
N LEU A 246 7.64 -15.25 17.10
CA LEU A 246 8.42 -15.74 15.96
C LEU A 246 9.82 -16.26 16.37
N ARG A 247 10.49 -15.58 17.30
CA ARG A 247 11.78 -16.07 17.86
C ARG A 247 11.62 -17.41 18.61
N LYS A 248 10.55 -17.54 19.41
CA LYS A 248 10.22 -18.81 20.08
C LYS A 248 9.91 -19.93 19.08
N LEU A 249 9.21 -19.61 18.00
CA LEU A 249 8.91 -20.56 16.94
C LEU A 249 10.19 -20.97 16.20
N ALA A 250 11.09 -20.05 15.90
CA ALA A 250 12.37 -20.34 15.25
C ALA A 250 13.20 -21.34 16.07
N ASN A 251 13.29 -21.14 17.38
CA ASN A 251 13.97 -22.09 18.29
C ASN A 251 13.29 -23.47 18.26
N LYS A 252 11.95 -23.52 18.34
CA LYS A 252 11.19 -24.79 18.24
C LYS A 252 11.43 -25.53 16.93
N LEU A 253 11.67 -24.79 15.84
CA LEU A 253 11.93 -25.34 14.50
C LEU A 253 13.43 -25.59 14.24
N SER A 254 14.30 -25.24 15.20
CA SER A 254 15.78 -25.33 15.08
C SER A 254 16.34 -24.57 13.87
N ILE A 255 15.80 -23.37 13.62
CA ILE A 255 16.23 -22.47 12.52
C ILE A 255 16.70 -21.10 13.03
N GLU A 256 16.96 -20.94 14.33
CA GLU A 256 17.35 -19.67 14.94
C GLU A 256 18.64 -19.09 14.35
N ASP A 257 19.61 -19.93 14.02
CA ASP A 257 20.89 -19.52 13.40
C ASP A 257 20.74 -19.10 11.92
N GLN A 258 19.64 -19.50 11.29
CA GLN A 258 19.30 -19.14 9.91
C GLN A 258 18.38 -17.93 9.82
N LEU A 259 17.83 -17.47 10.97
CA LEU A 259 16.84 -16.40 10.99
C LEU A 259 17.45 -15.07 11.44
N VAL A 260 17.33 -14.04 10.60
CA VAL A 260 17.87 -12.71 10.86
C VAL A 260 16.74 -11.72 11.04
N PHE A 261 16.58 -11.16 12.24
CA PHE A 261 15.67 -10.05 12.53
C PHE A 261 16.40 -8.72 12.39
N LEU A 262 16.10 -7.95 11.36
CA LEU A 262 16.77 -6.67 11.10
C LEU A 262 16.07 -5.48 11.78
N GLY A 263 14.87 -5.72 12.37
CA GLY A 263 14.11 -4.64 12.97
C GLY A 263 13.57 -3.67 11.92
N HIS A 264 13.24 -2.45 12.34
CA HIS A 264 12.78 -1.40 11.42
C HIS A 264 13.97 -0.82 10.63
N VAL A 265 13.95 -1.06 9.33
CA VAL A 265 14.92 -0.49 8.38
C VAL A 265 14.23 0.62 7.58
N PRO A 266 14.65 1.89 7.71
CA PRO A 266 14.13 2.96 6.88
C PRO A 266 14.39 2.70 5.40
N GLU A 267 13.40 3.02 4.55
CA GLU A 267 13.51 2.80 3.10
C GLU A 267 13.95 1.35 2.74
N ALA A 268 13.38 0.34 3.43
CA ALA A 268 13.75 -1.07 3.30
C ALA A 268 13.77 -1.57 1.84
N TYR A 269 13.00 -0.94 0.95
CA TYR A 269 12.99 -1.26 -0.48
C TYR A 269 14.39 -1.15 -1.12
N ARG A 270 15.26 -0.29 -0.60
CA ARG A 270 16.63 -0.10 -1.12
C ARG A 270 17.51 -1.34 -0.99
N TYR A 271 17.18 -2.21 -0.03
CA TYR A 271 17.93 -3.42 0.31
C TYR A 271 17.36 -4.68 -0.35
N LEU A 272 16.23 -4.59 -1.06
CA LEU A 272 15.61 -5.74 -1.71
C LEU A 272 16.55 -6.45 -2.71
N PRO A 273 17.46 -5.76 -3.43
CA PRO A 273 18.44 -6.43 -4.28
C PRO A 273 19.40 -7.36 -3.55
N ALA A 274 19.53 -7.27 -2.21
CA ALA A 274 20.33 -8.22 -1.42
C ALA A 274 19.76 -9.65 -1.47
N LEU A 275 18.44 -9.78 -1.65
CA LEU A 275 17.71 -11.04 -1.57
C LEU A 275 17.83 -11.86 -2.86
N ASP A 276 17.89 -13.19 -2.72
CA ASP A 276 17.70 -14.13 -3.81
C ASP A 276 16.23 -14.37 -4.09
N VAL A 277 15.40 -14.28 -3.03
CA VAL A 277 13.95 -14.46 -3.11
C VAL A 277 13.27 -13.59 -2.07
N PHE A 278 12.32 -12.79 -2.51
CA PHE A 278 11.38 -12.09 -1.64
C PHE A 278 10.14 -12.95 -1.42
N VAL A 279 9.70 -13.12 -0.16
CA VAL A 279 8.51 -13.91 0.18
C VAL A 279 7.44 -13.05 0.82
N PHE A 280 6.26 -13.06 0.26
CA PHE A 280 5.10 -12.33 0.74
C PHE A 280 4.01 -13.30 1.22
N SER A 281 3.95 -13.55 2.52
CA SER A 281 3.06 -14.54 3.15
C SER A 281 1.74 -13.98 3.68
N SER A 282 1.41 -12.72 3.40
CA SER A 282 0.19 -12.08 3.92
C SER A 282 -1.09 -12.82 3.53
N GLY A 283 -2.05 -12.86 4.48
CA GLY A 283 -3.35 -13.50 4.29
C GLY A 283 -4.36 -12.64 3.52
N GLU A 284 -5.60 -13.15 3.37
CA GLU A 284 -6.72 -12.50 2.66
C GLU A 284 -7.06 -11.08 3.14
N ALA A 285 -6.63 -10.68 4.33
CA ALA A 285 -6.80 -9.31 4.82
C ALA A 285 -5.90 -8.28 4.10
N GLU A 286 -4.96 -8.74 3.25
CA GLU A 286 -4.12 -7.86 2.45
C GLU A 286 -4.83 -7.43 1.17
N ALA A 287 -5.06 -6.14 1.06
CA ALA A 287 -5.84 -5.58 -0.04
C ALA A 287 -5.06 -5.39 -1.34
N PHE A 288 -3.70 -5.28 -1.26
CA PHE A 288 -2.87 -4.98 -2.43
C PHE A 288 -1.42 -5.46 -2.26
N GLY A 289 -0.68 -4.95 -1.26
CA GLY A 289 0.72 -5.28 -1.03
C GLY A 289 1.70 -4.36 -1.77
N ILE A 290 1.82 -3.10 -1.37
CA ILE A 290 2.75 -2.13 -1.99
C ILE A 290 4.19 -2.67 -2.03
N VAL A 291 4.62 -3.40 -1.00
CA VAL A 291 5.96 -4.01 -0.95
C VAL A 291 6.23 -5.02 -2.08
N LEU A 292 5.18 -5.59 -2.66
CA LEU A 292 5.31 -6.42 -3.87
C LEU A 292 5.80 -5.58 -5.05
N LEU A 293 5.25 -4.35 -5.21
CA LEU A 293 5.73 -3.43 -6.25
C LEU A 293 7.19 -3.02 -6.01
N GLU A 294 7.59 -2.87 -4.74
CA GLU A 294 8.98 -2.57 -4.36
C GLU A 294 9.91 -3.73 -4.75
N ALA A 295 9.51 -4.97 -4.48
CA ALA A 295 10.28 -6.16 -4.86
C ALA A 295 10.38 -6.33 -6.38
N MET A 296 9.27 -6.09 -7.10
CA MET A 296 9.23 -6.13 -8.57
C MET A 296 10.09 -5.04 -9.19
N LEU A 297 10.08 -3.82 -8.63
CA LEU A 297 10.92 -2.69 -9.06
C LEU A 297 12.42 -2.98 -8.84
N ALA A 298 12.73 -3.68 -7.75
CA ALA A 298 14.09 -4.11 -7.41
C ALA A 298 14.57 -5.34 -8.20
N GLU A 299 13.73 -5.85 -9.11
CA GLU A 299 14.02 -7.08 -9.88
C GLU A 299 14.35 -8.28 -8.99
N THR A 300 13.79 -8.30 -7.76
CA THR A 300 13.97 -9.40 -6.83
C THR A 300 12.96 -10.51 -7.14
N PRO A 301 13.39 -11.76 -7.37
CA PRO A 301 12.48 -12.89 -7.53
C PRO A 301 11.51 -12.99 -6.37
N LEU A 302 10.20 -13.18 -6.63
CA LEU A 302 9.21 -13.09 -5.58
C LEU A 302 8.24 -14.29 -5.55
N ILE A 303 7.98 -14.77 -4.32
CA ILE A 303 6.92 -15.70 -3.99
C ILE A 303 5.83 -14.91 -3.25
N SER A 304 4.58 -15.07 -3.63
CA SER A 304 3.44 -14.44 -2.96
C SER A 304 2.35 -15.43 -2.65
N SER A 305 1.61 -15.20 -1.57
CA SER A 305 0.34 -15.90 -1.35
C SER A 305 -0.62 -15.63 -2.51
N ASN A 306 -1.52 -16.57 -2.77
CA ASN A 306 -2.61 -16.44 -3.73
C ASN A 306 -3.81 -15.64 -3.18
N ALA A 307 -3.64 -14.92 -2.06
CA ALA A 307 -4.62 -13.96 -1.55
C ALA A 307 -5.03 -12.97 -2.65
N SER A 308 -6.31 -12.63 -2.71
CA SER A 308 -6.92 -11.96 -3.88
C SER A 308 -6.23 -10.64 -4.28
N GLY A 309 -5.85 -9.80 -3.35
CA GLY A 309 -5.12 -8.55 -3.63
C GLY A 309 -3.70 -8.78 -4.13
N PRO A 310 -2.83 -9.51 -3.39
CA PRO A 310 -1.48 -9.87 -3.82
C PRO A 310 -1.42 -10.63 -5.15
N ALA A 311 -2.32 -11.60 -5.38
CA ALA A 311 -2.38 -12.34 -6.62
C ALA A 311 -2.69 -11.46 -7.84
N GLU A 312 -3.54 -10.42 -7.67
CA GLU A 312 -3.81 -9.41 -8.69
C GLU A 312 -2.55 -8.64 -9.08
N VAL A 313 -1.70 -8.32 -8.11
CA VAL A 313 -0.45 -7.58 -8.34
C VAL A 313 0.57 -8.45 -9.05
N VAL A 314 0.79 -9.67 -8.55
CA VAL A 314 1.88 -10.55 -9.02
C VAL A 314 1.53 -11.26 -10.32
N ARG A 315 0.33 -11.83 -10.43
CA ARG A 315 -0.11 -12.68 -11.57
C ARG A 315 0.95 -13.74 -11.93
N ASP A 316 1.34 -13.79 -13.18
CA ASP A 316 2.30 -14.72 -13.78
C ASP A 316 3.78 -14.25 -13.68
N THR A 317 4.03 -13.07 -13.14
CA THR A 317 5.37 -12.50 -13.03
C THR A 317 6.15 -12.92 -11.77
N GLY A 318 5.50 -13.59 -10.83
CA GLY A 318 6.09 -14.22 -9.66
C GLY A 318 5.59 -15.66 -9.51
N TRP A 319 5.80 -16.22 -8.33
CA TRP A 319 5.28 -17.55 -7.98
C TRP A 319 4.20 -17.39 -6.92
N LEU A 320 3.05 -17.99 -7.15
CA LEU A 320 1.94 -17.97 -6.20
C LEU A 320 1.86 -19.31 -5.48
N PHE A 321 1.67 -19.26 -4.16
CA PHE A 321 1.43 -20.42 -3.33
C PHE A 321 0.06 -20.35 -2.66
N ASP A 322 -0.51 -21.50 -2.32
CA ASP A 322 -1.76 -21.56 -1.57
C ASP A 322 -1.58 -21.00 -0.16
N LEU A 323 -2.28 -19.91 0.11
CA LEU A 323 -2.24 -19.11 1.33
C LEU A 323 -2.27 -19.92 2.63
N ASP A 324 -3.03 -21.02 2.68
CA ASP A 324 -3.20 -21.84 3.88
C ASP A 324 -2.26 -23.05 3.92
N SER A 325 -1.36 -23.19 2.94
CA SER A 325 -0.49 -24.37 2.78
C SER A 325 0.98 -24.08 3.07
N VAL A 326 1.44 -24.52 4.24
CA VAL A 326 2.89 -24.55 4.58
C VAL A 326 3.67 -25.39 3.58
N ASP A 327 3.12 -26.53 3.15
CA ASP A 327 3.80 -27.48 2.28
C ASP A 327 3.92 -26.93 0.85
N ASP A 328 2.92 -26.18 0.38
CA ASP A 328 2.99 -25.55 -0.95
C ASP A 328 4.05 -24.44 -0.97
N LEU A 329 4.09 -23.58 0.04
CA LEU A 329 5.14 -22.57 0.20
C LEU A 329 6.53 -23.21 0.31
N SER A 330 6.67 -24.29 1.11
CA SER A 330 7.93 -25.00 1.26
C SER A 330 8.45 -25.58 -0.08
N LYS A 331 7.58 -26.26 -0.83
CA LYS A 331 7.91 -26.75 -2.18
C LYS A 331 8.31 -25.62 -3.13
N MET A 332 7.61 -24.48 -3.04
CA MET A 332 7.92 -23.33 -3.88
C MET A 332 9.30 -22.73 -3.54
N ILE A 333 9.62 -22.59 -2.24
CA ILE A 333 10.95 -22.14 -1.80
C ILE A 333 12.03 -23.09 -2.31
N SER A 334 11.88 -24.41 -2.12
CA SER A 334 12.84 -25.42 -2.57
C SER A 334 13.04 -25.39 -4.09
N LYS A 335 11.95 -25.30 -4.85
CA LYS A 335 11.99 -25.17 -6.30
C LYS A 335 12.78 -23.96 -6.77
N ILE A 336 12.56 -22.80 -6.13
CA ILE A 336 13.23 -21.56 -6.54
C ILE A 336 14.67 -21.55 -6.08
N ALA A 337 14.98 -22.13 -4.90
CA ALA A 337 16.33 -22.26 -4.41
C ALA A 337 17.22 -23.10 -5.34
N SER A 338 16.67 -24.17 -5.94
CA SER A 338 17.36 -25.03 -6.92
C SER A 338 17.32 -24.51 -8.36
N MET A 339 16.53 -23.44 -8.64
CA MET A 339 16.38 -22.90 -10.00
C MET A 339 17.64 -22.15 -10.45
N PRO A 340 18.07 -22.29 -11.72
CA PRO A 340 19.14 -21.48 -12.28
C PRO A 340 18.86 -19.98 -12.14
N GLU A 341 19.91 -19.21 -11.85
CA GLU A 341 19.78 -17.74 -11.63
C GLU A 341 19.19 -17.03 -12.84
N ASN A 342 19.54 -17.45 -14.05
CA ASN A 342 19.01 -16.85 -15.28
C ASN A 342 17.48 -16.98 -15.40
N ASP A 343 16.92 -18.11 -14.97
CA ASP A 343 15.47 -18.35 -15.01
C ASP A 343 14.75 -17.49 -13.97
N ARG A 344 15.36 -17.32 -12.77
CA ARG A 344 14.83 -16.40 -11.75
C ARG A 344 14.84 -14.96 -12.26
N ARG A 345 15.96 -14.53 -12.87
CA ARG A 345 16.12 -13.17 -13.42
C ARG A 345 15.15 -12.87 -14.55
N ALA A 346 14.93 -13.82 -15.47
CA ALA A 346 13.97 -13.64 -16.56
C ALA A 346 12.56 -13.32 -16.02
N ARG A 347 12.14 -14.00 -14.94
CA ARG A 347 10.85 -13.75 -14.33
C ARG A 347 10.79 -12.41 -13.61
N SER A 348 11.86 -12.02 -12.94
CA SER A 348 11.98 -10.70 -12.29
C SER A 348 11.95 -9.56 -13.30
N ALA A 349 12.55 -9.72 -14.48
CA ALA A 349 12.47 -8.75 -15.56
C ALA A 349 11.02 -8.57 -16.07
N SER A 350 10.26 -9.65 -16.17
CA SER A 350 8.83 -9.59 -16.50
C SER A 350 8.03 -8.87 -15.43
N ALA A 351 8.39 -9.05 -14.15
CA ALA A 351 7.78 -8.35 -13.03
C ALA A 351 8.06 -6.84 -13.08
N LEU A 352 9.29 -6.44 -13.37
CA LEU A 352 9.65 -5.02 -13.58
C LEU A 352 8.83 -4.41 -14.72
N ALA A 353 8.78 -5.05 -15.89
CA ALA A 353 8.02 -4.56 -17.05
C ALA A 353 6.53 -4.35 -16.70
N ARG A 354 5.97 -5.23 -15.86
CA ARG A 354 4.61 -5.08 -15.37
C ARG A 354 4.45 -3.86 -14.46
N VAL A 355 5.39 -3.60 -13.54
CA VAL A 355 5.37 -2.40 -12.70
C VAL A 355 5.40 -1.13 -13.56
N GLU A 356 6.30 -1.08 -14.53
CA GLU A 356 6.46 0.08 -15.41
C GLU A 356 5.19 0.37 -16.21
N THR A 357 4.50 -0.66 -16.68
CA THR A 357 3.31 -0.53 -17.53
C THR A 357 2.01 -0.33 -16.77
N GLU A 358 1.84 -1.00 -15.62
CA GLU A 358 0.54 -1.07 -14.92
C GLU A 358 0.52 -0.29 -13.60
N TYR A 359 1.67 -0.18 -12.89
CA TYR A 359 1.75 0.32 -11.53
C TYR A 359 2.68 1.53 -11.35
N SER A 360 3.15 2.15 -12.43
CA SER A 360 3.93 3.39 -12.33
C SER A 360 3.06 4.58 -11.88
N ASP A 361 3.67 5.57 -11.25
CA ASP A 361 3.05 6.85 -10.88
C ASP A 361 2.42 7.57 -12.09
N LYS A 362 3.06 7.52 -13.26
CA LYS A 362 2.51 8.03 -14.52
C LYS A 362 1.23 7.30 -14.93
N ARG A 363 1.22 5.97 -14.79
CA ARG A 363 0.03 5.16 -15.09
C ARG A 363 -1.09 5.45 -14.13
N PHE A 364 -0.78 5.56 -12.83
CA PHE A 364 -1.74 5.95 -11.80
C PHE A 364 -2.41 7.29 -12.13
N ARG A 365 -1.62 8.32 -12.41
CA ARG A 365 -2.12 9.63 -12.80
C ARG A 365 -3.06 9.55 -14.00
N ARG A 366 -2.65 8.86 -15.07
CA ARG A 366 -3.49 8.66 -16.26
C ARG A 366 -4.81 7.96 -15.92
N ASN A 367 -4.76 6.88 -15.16
CA ASN A 367 -5.93 6.12 -14.76
C ASN A 367 -6.88 6.98 -13.90
N LEU A 368 -6.36 7.72 -12.93
CA LEU A 368 -7.16 8.63 -12.09
C LEU A 368 -7.90 9.66 -12.94
N TRP A 369 -7.20 10.37 -13.81
CA TRP A 369 -7.79 11.42 -14.65
C TRP A 369 -8.67 10.88 -15.78
N SER A 370 -8.61 9.60 -16.11
CA SER A 370 -9.52 8.95 -17.06
C SER A 370 -10.85 8.52 -16.45
N LEU A 371 -10.99 8.57 -15.13
CA LEU A 371 -12.27 8.28 -14.47
C LEU A 371 -13.32 9.34 -14.86
N LYS A 372 -14.53 8.90 -15.22
CA LYS A 372 -15.60 9.80 -15.64
C LYS A 372 -15.80 11.00 -14.70
N PRO A 373 -15.92 10.83 -13.37
CA PRO A 373 -16.09 11.96 -12.45
C PRO A 373 -14.89 12.92 -12.43
N MET A 374 -13.68 12.44 -12.70
CA MET A 374 -12.50 13.29 -12.81
C MET A 374 -12.43 14.06 -14.12
N MET A 375 -12.90 13.45 -15.22
CA MET A 375 -13.02 14.13 -16.50
C MET A 375 -14.07 15.26 -16.42
N GLU A 376 -15.18 15.02 -15.73
CA GLU A 376 -16.22 16.03 -15.50
C GLU A 376 -15.74 17.18 -14.63
N LEU A 377 -14.94 16.89 -13.57
CA LEU A 377 -14.31 17.89 -12.70
C LEU A 377 -13.31 18.79 -13.44
N GLY A 378 -12.59 18.25 -14.39
CA GLY A 378 -11.58 18.96 -15.19
C GLY A 378 -12.15 19.77 -16.35
N GLN A 379 -13.48 19.78 -16.56
CA GLN A 379 -14.13 20.65 -17.56
C GLN A 379 -14.41 22.01 -16.92
N PRO A 380 -14.16 23.14 -17.63
CA PRO A 380 -14.45 24.49 -17.15
C PRO A 380 -15.94 24.73 -17.00
#